data_3f9f52ff2e6747407924067ab88b1fbc
#
_entry.id   3f9f52ff2e6747407924067ab88b1fbc
#
_cell.length_a   1.000
_cell.length_b   1.000
_cell.length_c   1.000
_cell.angle_alpha   90.00
_cell.angle_beta   90.00
_cell.angle_gamma   90.00
#
_symmetry.space_group_name_H-M   'P 1'
#
loop_
_entity.id
_entity.type
_entity.pdbx_description
1 polymer ?
#
loop_
_entity_poly.entity_id
_entity_poly.type
_entity_poly.pdbx_seq_one_letter_code
_entity_poly.pdbx_strand_id
1 'polypeptide(L)'
;TSTANSTTFRGSEPDDTQFTLAQLWYQLDMPLGGARSARQARFTAGKIDPFVFFDQNSIADDETRHFVNNVFVHNPLLDSGGDAGVDRYGFSPGAIAAYEDASDKAMAWGASLGVFGAGNGANFSASSGKPFVIAQAWVSPRINALPGTYRAYAWSNARATDFDGSETSHSGLGVSADQRVADSLTLFARYGHQTSGNVRFSRALTLGGELDGSA
;
A
#
# COMPACT_ATOMS: atom_id res chain seq x y z
N THR A 1 -10.22 10.48 -5.72
CA THR A 1 -10.33 9.12 -5.48
C THR A 1 -11.50 8.50 -6.20
N SER A 2 -11.24 8.06 -7.42
CA SER A 2 -12.28 7.57 -8.31
C SER A 2 -12.94 6.29 -7.80
N THR A 3 -12.24 5.44 -7.12
CA THR A 3 -12.76 4.19 -6.56
C THR A 3 -13.57 4.39 -5.30
N ALA A 4 -13.16 5.26 -4.42
CA ALA A 4 -13.97 5.65 -3.29
C ALA A 4 -15.33 6.22 -3.74
N ASN A 5 -15.33 6.93 -4.83
CA ASN A 5 -16.53 7.66 -5.28
C ASN A 5 -17.68 6.76 -5.71
N SER A 6 -17.43 5.67 -6.42
CA SER A 6 -18.53 4.84 -6.92
C SER A 6 -19.20 4.00 -5.84
N THR A 7 -18.49 3.70 -4.74
CA THR A 7 -19.02 2.94 -3.62
C THR A 7 -19.41 3.82 -2.43
N THR A 8 -18.71 4.93 -2.22
CA THR A 8 -18.95 5.83 -1.08
C THR A 8 -20.24 6.64 -1.25
N PHE A 9 -20.59 7.00 -2.49
CA PHE A 9 -21.82 7.76 -2.80
C PHE A 9 -23.04 6.88 -3.15
N ARG A 10 -22.90 5.56 -3.13
CA ARG A 10 -24.06 4.65 -3.15
C ARG A 10 -24.58 4.46 -1.73
N GLY A 11 -25.17 5.51 -1.16
CA GLY A 11 -26.05 5.36 -0.03
C GLY A 11 -27.24 4.47 -0.40
N SER A 12 -27.80 3.77 0.57
CA SER A 12 -28.99 2.92 0.37
C SER A 12 -30.23 3.73 0.00
N GLU A 13 -30.26 5.01 0.35
CA GLU A 13 -31.35 5.93 0.09
C GLU A 13 -30.82 7.28 -0.40
N PRO A 14 -31.52 7.98 -1.32
CA PRO A 14 -31.06 9.24 -1.93
C PRO A 14 -30.81 10.37 -0.95
N ASP A 15 -31.48 10.37 0.19
CA ASP A 15 -31.44 11.46 1.19
C ASP A 15 -30.71 11.08 2.48
N ASP A 16 -29.98 9.96 2.49
CA ASP A 16 -29.30 9.47 3.69
C ASP A 16 -27.93 10.14 3.85
N THR A 17 -27.78 10.93 4.90
CA THR A 17 -26.50 11.55 5.25
C THR A 17 -25.73 10.65 6.22
N GLN A 18 -24.62 10.08 5.77
CA GLN A 18 -23.77 9.23 6.59
C GLN A 18 -22.45 9.92 6.94
N PHE A 19 -22.08 9.88 8.22
CA PHE A 19 -20.76 10.25 8.70
C PHE A 19 -19.94 9.00 8.94
N THR A 20 -18.84 8.85 8.22
CA THR A 20 -17.94 7.71 8.38
C THR A 20 -16.55 8.19 8.77
N LEU A 21 -16.01 7.65 9.87
CA LEU A 21 -14.62 7.85 10.21
C LEU A 21 -13.77 7.09 9.21
N ALA A 22 -13.13 7.80 8.30
CA ALA A 22 -12.23 7.21 7.30
C ALA A 22 -10.96 6.70 7.97
N GLN A 23 -10.14 7.60 8.49
CA GLN A 23 -8.88 7.27 9.12
C GLN A 23 -8.77 7.96 10.49
N LEU A 24 -8.21 7.24 11.45
CA LEU A 24 -7.74 7.77 12.73
C LEU A 24 -6.62 6.86 13.24
N TRP A 25 -5.40 7.34 13.24
CA TRP A 25 -4.25 6.59 13.70
C TRP A 25 -3.27 7.47 14.46
N TYR A 26 -2.47 6.83 15.28
CA TYR A 26 -1.38 7.41 16.02
C TYR A 26 -0.07 6.81 15.53
N GLN A 27 0.97 7.65 15.42
CA GLN A 27 2.32 7.24 15.03
C GLN A 27 3.33 7.69 16.07
N LEU A 28 4.21 6.78 16.45
CA LEU A 28 5.35 7.01 17.30
C LEU A 28 6.64 6.80 16.50
N ASP A 29 7.42 7.85 16.34
CA ASP A 29 8.74 7.82 15.73
C ASP A 29 9.82 7.82 16.83
N MET A 30 10.70 6.83 16.79
CA MET A 30 11.77 6.65 17.76
C MET A 30 13.13 6.69 17.06
N PRO A 31 13.90 7.78 17.18
CA PRO A 31 15.27 7.82 16.67
C PRO A 31 16.17 6.85 17.45
N LEU A 32 16.91 6.02 16.74
CA LEU A 32 17.79 4.99 17.30
C LEU A 32 19.23 5.46 17.30
N GLY A 33 19.79 5.77 18.49
CA GLY A 33 21.17 6.27 18.63
C GLY A 33 21.26 7.77 18.85
N GLY A 34 20.17 8.40 19.31
CA GLY A 34 20.12 9.82 19.68
C GLY A 34 19.18 10.63 18.80
N ALA A 35 18.79 11.82 19.25
CA ALA A 35 17.76 12.66 18.66
C ALA A 35 18.01 13.11 17.20
N ARG A 36 19.24 13.03 16.73
CA ARG A 36 19.64 13.36 15.34
C ARG A 36 20.03 12.13 14.52
N SER A 37 19.69 10.95 14.99
CA SER A 37 19.99 9.70 14.27
C SER A 37 19.24 9.64 12.94
N ALA A 38 19.92 9.21 11.90
CA ALA A 38 19.32 8.87 10.63
C ALA A 38 18.67 7.47 10.63
N ARG A 39 18.68 6.78 11.78
CA ARG A 39 18.02 5.50 12.02
C ARG A 39 16.78 5.71 12.87
N GLN A 40 15.66 5.17 12.43
CA GLN A 40 14.38 5.31 13.12
C GLN A 40 13.65 3.97 13.22
N ALA A 41 13.03 3.73 14.36
CA ALA A 41 11.93 2.79 14.47
C ALA A 41 10.62 3.58 14.52
N ARG A 42 9.61 3.09 13.80
CA ARG A 42 8.28 3.71 13.74
C ARG A 42 7.23 2.69 14.10
N PHE A 43 6.27 3.11 14.89
CA PHE A 43 5.09 2.31 15.22
C PHE A 43 3.84 3.13 14.93
N THR A 44 2.93 2.56 14.14
CA THR A 44 1.66 3.20 13.79
C THR A 44 0.52 2.27 14.14
N ALA A 45 -0.55 2.77 14.74
CA ALA A 45 -1.73 1.97 15.08
C ALA A 45 -3.02 2.80 14.98
N GLY A 46 -4.10 2.16 14.53
CA GLY A 46 -5.40 2.81 14.39
C GLY A 46 -6.21 2.27 13.23
N LYS A 47 -7.14 3.07 12.72
CA LYS A 47 -7.81 2.82 11.45
C LYS A 47 -7.02 3.50 10.33
N ILE A 48 -6.44 2.70 9.43
CA ILE A 48 -5.34 3.08 8.55
C ILE A 48 -5.71 2.70 7.12
N ASP A 49 -5.27 3.50 6.16
CA ASP A 49 -5.15 3.08 4.77
C ASP A 49 -3.81 2.33 4.60
N PRO A 50 -3.82 1.01 4.32
CA PRO A 50 -2.59 0.24 4.18
C PRO A 50 -1.68 0.75 3.06
N PHE A 51 -2.26 1.32 1.98
CA PHE A 51 -1.50 1.76 0.81
C PHE A 51 -0.72 3.06 1.04
N VAL A 52 -1.03 3.82 2.08
CA VAL A 52 -0.17 4.93 2.53
C VAL A 52 1.19 4.45 3.02
N PHE A 53 1.30 3.17 3.42
CA PHE A 53 2.51 2.61 4.03
C PHE A 53 3.16 1.48 3.21
N PHE A 54 2.39 0.81 2.35
CA PHE A 54 2.83 -0.34 1.55
C PHE A 54 2.54 -0.13 0.07
N ASP A 55 3.32 -0.78 -0.80
CA ASP A 55 3.19 -0.69 -2.26
C ASP A 55 3.32 0.73 -2.84
N GLN A 56 3.93 1.64 -2.11
CA GLN A 56 4.11 3.03 -2.52
C GLN A 56 4.94 3.18 -3.80
N ASN A 57 4.75 4.32 -4.48
CA ASN A 57 5.50 4.70 -5.67
C ASN A 57 5.56 6.24 -5.75
N SER A 58 6.63 6.80 -6.28
CA SER A 58 6.81 8.27 -6.29
C SER A 58 5.89 9.00 -7.28
N ILE A 59 5.44 8.31 -8.35
CA ILE A 59 4.59 8.89 -9.39
C ILE A 59 3.29 8.08 -9.63
N ALA A 60 3.21 6.86 -9.16
CA ALA A 60 2.07 5.98 -9.36
C ALA A 60 1.49 5.55 -8.00
N ASP A 61 1.02 6.51 -7.21
CA ASP A 61 0.55 6.33 -5.83
C ASP A 61 -0.63 7.25 -5.45
N ASP A 62 -1.09 8.10 -6.37
CA ASP A 62 -2.15 9.08 -6.08
C ASP A 62 -3.02 9.31 -7.30
N GLU A 63 -4.28 8.86 -7.22
CA GLU A 63 -5.28 9.01 -8.28
C GLU A 63 -5.70 10.47 -8.51
N THR A 64 -5.39 11.34 -7.59
CA THR A 64 -5.73 12.76 -7.70
C THR A 64 -4.68 13.58 -8.44
N ARG A 65 -3.47 13.03 -8.60
CA ARG A 65 -2.32 13.75 -9.17
C ARG A 65 -1.83 13.19 -10.50
N HIS A 66 -1.65 11.86 -10.57
CA HIS A 66 -0.95 11.24 -11.69
C HIS A 66 -1.83 10.33 -12.53
N PHE A 67 -2.47 9.34 -11.92
CA PHE A 67 -3.25 8.33 -12.64
C PHE A 67 -4.64 8.21 -12.05
N VAL A 68 -5.67 8.46 -12.85
CA VAL A 68 -7.08 8.36 -12.43
C VAL A 68 -7.50 6.92 -12.16
N ASN A 69 -6.84 5.94 -12.79
CA ASN A 69 -7.18 4.53 -12.64
C ASN A 69 -6.29 3.87 -11.59
N ASN A 70 -6.91 3.33 -10.54
CA ASN A 70 -6.26 2.64 -9.42
C ASN A 70 -5.39 1.44 -9.82
N VAL A 71 -5.61 0.84 -10.98
CA VAL A 71 -4.73 -0.21 -11.54
C VAL A 71 -3.27 0.26 -11.69
N PHE A 72 -3.05 1.58 -11.86
CA PHE A 72 -1.71 2.14 -11.95
C PHE A 72 -1.16 2.59 -10.60
N VAL A 73 -2.01 2.94 -9.63
CA VAL A 73 -1.56 3.51 -8.34
C VAL A 73 -1.31 2.47 -7.26
N HIS A 74 -1.90 1.28 -7.39
CA HIS A 74 -1.67 0.16 -6.48
C HIS A 74 -1.44 -1.15 -7.23
N ASN A 75 -0.93 -2.16 -6.53
CA ASN A 75 -0.85 -3.50 -7.08
C ASN A 75 -2.27 -4.04 -7.33
N PRO A 76 -2.64 -4.36 -8.59
CA PRO A 76 -3.99 -4.79 -8.91
C PRO A 76 -4.44 -6.07 -8.20
N LEU A 77 -3.52 -6.90 -7.73
CA LEU A 77 -3.86 -8.10 -6.96
C LEU A 77 -4.27 -7.75 -5.53
N LEU A 78 -3.64 -6.75 -4.92
CA LEU A 78 -4.00 -6.28 -3.58
C LEU A 78 -5.30 -5.46 -3.59
N ASP A 79 -5.38 -4.45 -4.43
CA ASP A 79 -6.50 -3.50 -4.44
C ASP A 79 -7.67 -4.02 -5.29
N SER A 80 -7.49 -4.11 -6.60
CA SER A 80 -8.56 -4.52 -7.53
C SER A 80 -8.83 -6.04 -7.48
N GLY A 81 -7.86 -6.84 -7.03
CA GLY A 81 -8.02 -8.26 -6.74
C GLY A 81 -8.72 -8.53 -5.41
N GLY A 82 -8.80 -7.52 -4.53
CA GLY A 82 -9.49 -7.61 -3.27
C GLY A 82 -8.73 -8.34 -2.16
N ASP A 83 -7.42 -8.52 -2.29
CA ASP A 83 -6.61 -9.19 -1.26
C ASP A 83 -6.28 -8.29 -0.07
N ALA A 84 -6.32 -6.97 -0.23
CA ALA A 84 -6.10 -6.07 0.88
C ALA A 84 -7.20 -6.23 1.95
N GLY A 85 -6.78 -6.33 3.21
CA GLY A 85 -7.70 -6.41 4.34
C GLY A 85 -8.27 -5.03 4.70
N VAL A 86 -9.23 -4.54 3.93
CA VAL A 86 -9.82 -3.20 4.09
C VAL A 86 -11.34 -3.24 4.11
N ASP A 87 -11.95 -2.21 4.70
CA ASP A 87 -13.39 -2.01 4.62
C ASP A 87 -13.80 -1.49 3.22
N ARG A 88 -15.11 -1.29 3.02
CA ARG A 88 -15.64 -0.79 1.73
C ARG A 88 -15.13 0.60 1.31
N TYR A 89 -14.44 1.30 2.20
CA TYR A 89 -13.87 2.62 1.97
C TYR A 89 -12.35 2.61 1.78
N GLY A 90 -11.71 1.44 1.86
CA GLY A 90 -10.27 1.28 1.71
C GLY A 90 -9.48 1.39 3.01
N PHE A 91 -10.11 1.30 4.18
CA PHE A 91 -9.46 1.49 5.48
C PHE A 91 -9.58 0.25 6.36
N SER A 92 -8.58 0.00 7.17
CA SER A 92 -8.56 -1.14 8.09
C SER A 92 -8.02 -0.77 9.48
N PRO A 93 -8.60 -1.32 10.55
CA PRO A 93 -7.96 -1.30 11.86
C PRO A 93 -6.70 -2.16 11.82
N GLY A 94 -5.58 -1.61 12.31
CA GLY A 94 -4.32 -2.33 12.25
C GLY A 94 -3.19 -1.63 12.98
N ALA A 95 -2.02 -2.25 12.88
CA ALA A 95 -0.77 -1.73 13.39
C ALA A 95 0.37 -2.02 12.43
N ILE A 96 1.35 -1.12 12.39
CA ILE A 96 2.53 -1.20 11.55
C ILE A 96 3.75 -0.96 12.43
N ALA A 97 4.75 -1.82 12.29
CA ALA A 97 6.10 -1.60 12.80
C ALA A 97 7.04 -1.41 11.61
N ALA A 98 7.85 -0.37 11.63
CA ALA A 98 8.79 -0.06 10.56
C ALA A 98 10.16 0.33 11.12
N TYR A 99 11.19 0.04 10.36
CA TYR A 99 12.56 0.48 10.58
C TYR A 99 13.10 1.14 9.32
N GLU A 100 13.83 2.22 9.50
CA GLU A 100 14.48 2.97 8.43
C GLU A 100 15.92 3.30 8.82
N ASP A 101 16.85 3.15 7.88
CA ASP A 101 18.22 3.61 7.99
C ASP A 101 18.58 4.49 6.78
N ALA A 102 18.70 5.79 7.03
CA ALA A 102 19.13 6.80 6.07
C ALA A 102 20.53 7.36 6.41
N SER A 103 21.35 6.59 7.14
CA SER A 103 22.72 7.00 7.51
C SER A 103 23.67 7.06 6.32
N ASP A 104 23.43 6.24 5.32
CA ASP A 104 24.10 6.36 4.02
C ASP A 104 23.27 7.26 3.08
N LYS A 105 23.85 8.41 2.71
CA LYS A 105 23.19 9.36 1.79
C LYS A 105 23.06 8.84 0.36
N ALA A 106 23.86 7.83 -0.01
CA ALA A 106 23.79 7.23 -1.33
C ALA A 106 22.72 6.13 -1.42
N MET A 107 22.36 5.52 -0.29
CA MET A 107 21.41 4.41 -0.26
C MET A 107 20.73 4.31 1.11
N ALA A 108 19.54 4.89 1.23
CA ALA A 108 18.67 4.61 2.35
C ALA A 108 17.96 3.26 2.16
N TRP A 109 17.58 2.61 3.26
CA TRP A 109 16.81 1.37 3.23
C TRP A 109 15.89 1.24 4.43
N GLY A 110 14.91 0.39 4.34
CA GLY A 110 14.01 0.13 5.44
C GLY A 110 13.20 -1.15 5.24
N ALA A 111 12.50 -1.52 6.29
CA ALA A 111 11.56 -2.63 6.29
C ALA A 111 10.35 -2.30 7.18
N SER A 112 9.21 -2.85 6.83
CA SER A 112 7.97 -2.68 7.58
C SER A 112 7.16 -3.97 7.62
N LEU A 113 6.39 -4.13 8.69
CA LEU A 113 5.44 -5.21 8.90
C LEU A 113 4.11 -4.59 9.34
N GLY A 114 3.05 -4.87 8.59
CA GLY A 114 1.69 -4.45 8.91
C GLY A 114 0.82 -5.65 9.25
N VAL A 115 -0.04 -5.49 10.26
CA VAL A 115 -1.08 -6.46 10.64
C VAL A 115 -2.39 -5.71 10.74
N PHE A 116 -3.38 -6.13 9.94
CA PHE A 116 -4.66 -5.44 9.79
C PHE A 116 -5.83 -6.39 9.97
N GLY A 117 -7.01 -5.85 10.24
CA GLY A 117 -8.25 -6.60 10.16
C GLY A 117 -8.48 -7.12 8.75
N ALA A 118 -9.11 -8.27 8.64
CA ALA A 118 -9.44 -8.88 7.36
C ALA A 118 -10.90 -9.32 7.32
N GLY A 119 -11.35 -9.75 6.14
CA GLY A 119 -12.73 -10.16 5.89
C GLY A 119 -13.69 -9.00 5.75
N ASN A 120 -14.96 -9.32 5.63
CA ASN A 120 -16.02 -8.36 5.36
C ASN A 120 -16.10 -7.29 6.46
N GLY A 121 -15.91 -6.02 6.07
CA GLY A 121 -15.96 -4.89 6.98
C GLY A 121 -14.67 -4.62 7.77
N ALA A 122 -13.63 -5.45 7.65
CA ALA A 122 -12.30 -5.28 8.25
C ALA A 122 -12.33 -4.50 9.59
N ASN A 123 -13.09 -4.97 10.56
CA ASN A 123 -13.30 -4.30 11.84
C ASN A 123 -12.31 -4.78 12.91
N PHE A 124 -12.25 -4.07 14.05
CA PHE A 124 -11.33 -4.40 15.15
C PHE A 124 -11.49 -5.83 15.70
N SER A 125 -12.68 -6.39 15.66
CA SER A 125 -12.92 -7.76 16.13
C SER A 125 -12.32 -8.83 15.20
N ALA A 126 -12.11 -8.51 13.94
CA ALA A 126 -11.53 -9.41 12.94
C ALA A 126 -9.99 -9.40 12.94
N SER A 127 -9.35 -8.45 13.60
CA SER A 127 -7.88 -8.25 13.54
C SER A 127 -7.06 -9.26 14.35
N SER A 128 -7.66 -9.99 15.30
CA SER A 128 -6.91 -10.84 16.22
C SER A 128 -6.88 -12.34 15.85
N GLY A 129 -7.81 -12.81 15.02
CA GLY A 129 -7.95 -14.25 14.73
C GLY A 129 -7.48 -14.67 13.34
N LYS A 130 -7.79 -13.86 12.33
CA LYS A 130 -7.51 -14.14 10.92
C LYS A 130 -7.14 -12.81 10.21
N PRO A 131 -5.95 -12.25 10.46
CA PRO A 131 -5.56 -10.95 9.95
C PRO A 131 -5.17 -10.97 8.46
N PHE A 132 -5.14 -9.77 7.89
CA PHE A 132 -4.29 -9.45 6.76
C PHE A 132 -2.92 -9.03 7.28
N VAL A 133 -1.87 -9.66 6.76
CA VAL A 133 -0.47 -9.36 7.10
C VAL A 133 0.28 -9.01 5.84
N ILE A 134 1.07 -7.94 5.90
CA ILE A 134 1.95 -7.52 4.80
C ILE A 134 3.31 -7.15 5.35
N ALA A 135 4.37 -7.68 4.75
CA ALA A 135 5.76 -7.32 5.03
C ALA A 135 6.39 -6.70 3.78
N GLN A 136 7.15 -5.62 3.95
CA GLN A 136 7.82 -4.90 2.88
C GLN A 136 9.25 -4.58 3.29
N ALA A 137 10.17 -4.66 2.32
CA ALA A 137 11.49 -4.07 2.41
C ALA A 137 11.71 -3.15 1.21
N TRP A 138 12.51 -2.10 1.40
CA TRP A 138 12.82 -1.15 0.35
C TRP A 138 14.24 -0.64 0.44
N VAL A 139 14.76 -0.20 -0.72
CA VAL A 139 16.02 0.51 -0.84
C VAL A 139 15.83 1.73 -1.75
N SER A 140 16.49 2.83 -1.41
CA SER A 140 16.44 4.08 -2.19
C SER A 140 17.85 4.49 -2.60
N PRO A 141 18.41 3.89 -3.68
CA PRO A 141 19.71 4.28 -4.21
C PRO A 141 19.62 5.59 -5.02
N ARG A 142 20.79 6.21 -5.19
CA ARG A 142 21.00 7.26 -6.17
C ARG A 142 21.80 6.71 -7.34
N ILE A 143 21.16 6.48 -8.49
CA ILE A 143 21.81 6.01 -9.72
C ILE A 143 22.14 7.24 -10.57
N ASN A 144 23.42 7.45 -10.84
CA ASN A 144 23.90 8.69 -11.52
C ASN A 144 23.43 9.97 -10.81
N ALA A 145 23.45 9.99 -9.48
CA ALA A 145 22.95 11.05 -8.62
C ALA A 145 21.41 11.26 -8.66
N LEU A 146 20.67 10.54 -9.49
CA LEU A 146 19.22 10.61 -9.59
C LEU A 146 18.55 9.63 -8.60
N PRO A 147 17.48 10.06 -7.90
CA PRO A 147 16.82 9.22 -6.91
C PRO A 147 15.98 8.12 -7.53
N GLY A 148 15.87 7.00 -6.85
CA GLY A 148 14.92 5.94 -7.15
C GLY A 148 14.57 5.19 -5.88
N THR A 149 13.47 4.43 -5.89
CA THR A 149 13.11 3.54 -4.79
C THR A 149 12.61 2.21 -5.33
N TYR A 150 13.10 1.15 -4.73
CA TYR A 150 12.78 -0.23 -5.10
C TYR A 150 12.23 -0.94 -3.87
N ARG A 151 11.01 -1.47 -3.98
CA ARG A 151 10.27 -2.15 -2.92
C ARG A 151 9.97 -3.57 -3.30
N ALA A 152 10.06 -4.47 -2.34
CA ALA A 152 9.57 -5.83 -2.46
C ALA A 152 8.71 -6.14 -1.23
N TYR A 153 7.58 -6.80 -1.45
CA TYR A 153 6.65 -7.11 -0.38
C TYR A 153 5.96 -8.46 -0.60
N ALA A 154 5.50 -9.03 0.50
CA ALA A 154 4.69 -10.23 0.50
C ALA A 154 3.50 -10.03 1.43
N TRP A 155 2.36 -10.62 1.08
CA TRP A 155 1.15 -10.54 1.88
C TRP A 155 0.47 -11.88 2.08
N SER A 156 -0.32 -11.95 3.14
CA SER A 156 -1.26 -13.02 3.41
C SER A 156 -2.53 -12.44 4.00
N ASN A 157 -3.66 -12.76 3.40
CA ASN A 157 -4.98 -12.43 3.93
C ASN A 157 -5.68 -13.73 4.32
N ALA A 158 -5.95 -13.90 5.60
CA ALA A 158 -6.59 -15.12 6.11
C ALA A 158 -8.11 -15.17 5.84
N ARG A 159 -8.68 -14.10 5.28
CA ARG A 159 -10.11 -13.94 4.99
C ARG A 159 -10.36 -13.13 3.71
N ALA A 160 -9.70 -13.48 2.65
CA ALA A 160 -9.93 -12.92 1.33
C ALA A 160 -11.15 -13.56 0.65
N THR A 161 -11.64 -12.95 -0.41
CA THR A 161 -12.79 -13.46 -1.16
C THR A 161 -12.32 -14.07 -2.47
N ASP A 162 -12.57 -15.35 -2.64
CA ASP A 162 -12.35 -16.07 -3.89
C ASP A 162 -13.26 -15.56 -5.02
N PHE A 163 -12.91 -15.91 -6.23
CA PHE A 163 -13.66 -15.55 -7.44
C PHE A 163 -15.13 -16.01 -7.41
N ASP A 164 -15.45 -17.09 -6.74
CA ASP A 164 -16.81 -17.61 -6.57
C ASP A 164 -17.58 -16.98 -5.39
N GLY A 165 -16.94 -16.03 -4.67
CA GLY A 165 -17.50 -15.35 -3.53
C GLY A 165 -17.30 -16.07 -2.19
N SER A 166 -16.64 -17.21 -2.16
CA SER A 166 -16.30 -17.91 -0.91
C SER A 166 -15.15 -17.20 -0.19
N GLU A 167 -15.09 -17.34 1.14
CA GLU A 167 -14.01 -16.76 1.95
C GLU A 167 -12.91 -17.80 2.15
N THR A 168 -11.69 -17.48 1.71
CA THR A 168 -10.51 -18.34 1.86
C THR A 168 -9.26 -17.53 2.22
N SER A 169 -8.13 -18.23 2.38
CA SER A 169 -6.84 -17.58 2.59
C SER A 169 -6.14 -17.34 1.27
N HIS A 170 -5.78 -16.08 1.02
CA HIS A 170 -4.97 -15.67 -0.12
C HIS A 170 -3.56 -15.29 0.31
N SER A 171 -2.61 -15.41 -0.60
CA SER A 171 -1.26 -14.88 -0.42
C SER A 171 -0.62 -14.51 -1.75
N GLY A 172 0.34 -13.62 -1.69
CA GLY A 172 1.05 -13.17 -2.87
C GLY A 172 2.31 -12.40 -2.53
N LEU A 173 3.01 -12.00 -3.58
CA LEU A 173 4.19 -11.17 -3.49
C LEU A 173 4.17 -10.11 -4.59
N GLY A 174 4.84 -8.98 -4.34
CA GLY A 174 4.90 -7.89 -5.28
C GLY A 174 6.19 -7.11 -5.20
N VAL A 175 6.43 -6.36 -6.25
CA VAL A 175 7.49 -5.36 -6.33
C VAL A 175 6.93 -4.06 -6.88
N SER A 176 7.42 -2.94 -6.36
CA SER A 176 7.16 -1.59 -6.87
C SER A 176 8.49 -0.88 -7.01
N ALA A 177 8.73 -0.29 -8.15
CA ALA A 177 9.96 0.44 -8.42
C ALA A 177 9.65 1.77 -9.11
N ASP A 178 10.35 2.80 -8.71
CA ASP A 178 10.41 4.08 -9.41
C ASP A 178 11.86 4.54 -9.51
N GLN A 179 12.22 5.15 -10.64
CA GLN A 179 13.56 5.67 -10.88
C GLN A 179 13.52 6.91 -11.75
N ARG A 180 14.05 8.00 -11.25
CA ARG A 180 14.35 9.16 -12.07
C ARG A 180 15.53 8.83 -12.98
N VAL A 181 15.31 8.89 -14.28
CA VAL A 181 16.31 8.51 -15.30
C VAL A 181 16.89 9.71 -16.05
N ALA A 182 16.22 10.86 -15.97
CA ALA A 182 16.67 12.17 -16.43
C ALA A 182 16.09 13.26 -15.53
N ASP A 183 16.52 14.51 -15.70
CA ASP A 183 16.03 15.64 -14.88
C ASP A 183 14.52 15.84 -14.98
N SER A 184 13.92 15.47 -16.10
CA SER A 184 12.48 15.61 -16.36
C SER A 184 11.74 14.28 -16.52
N LEU A 185 12.41 13.12 -16.39
CA LEU A 185 11.76 11.82 -16.63
C LEU A 185 11.93 10.87 -15.46
N THR A 186 10.81 10.43 -14.90
CA THR A 186 10.74 9.34 -13.93
C THR A 186 9.97 8.17 -14.54
N LEU A 187 10.49 6.97 -14.41
CA LEU A 187 9.84 5.73 -14.83
C LEU A 187 9.40 4.93 -13.62
N PHE A 188 8.31 4.17 -13.77
CA PHE A 188 7.88 3.22 -12.75
C PHE A 188 7.53 1.85 -13.33
N ALA A 189 7.64 0.84 -12.48
CA ALA A 189 7.19 -0.52 -12.76
C ALA A 189 6.60 -1.12 -11.47
N ARG A 190 5.51 -1.87 -11.60
CA ARG A 190 4.91 -2.64 -10.51
C ARG A 190 4.54 -4.02 -11.01
N TYR A 191 4.89 -5.06 -10.26
CA TYR A 191 4.54 -6.44 -10.57
C TYR A 191 3.97 -7.12 -9.33
N GLY A 192 2.91 -7.89 -9.53
CA GLY A 192 2.30 -8.74 -8.51
C GLY A 192 2.17 -10.19 -8.98
N HIS A 193 2.30 -11.11 -8.04
CA HIS A 193 2.07 -12.53 -8.24
C HIS A 193 1.30 -13.13 -7.07
N GLN A 194 0.11 -13.64 -7.36
CA GLN A 194 -0.71 -14.39 -6.41
C GLN A 194 -0.15 -15.81 -6.26
N THR A 195 0.16 -16.22 -5.05
CA THR A 195 0.74 -17.54 -4.75
C THR A 195 -0.30 -18.54 -4.24
N SER A 196 -1.40 -18.05 -3.65
CA SER A 196 -2.56 -18.88 -3.26
C SER A 196 -3.85 -18.07 -3.30
N GLY A 197 -4.97 -18.75 -3.42
CA GLY A 197 -6.31 -18.21 -3.60
C GLY A 197 -6.84 -18.42 -5.01
N ASN A 198 -8.18 -18.49 -5.13
CA ASN A 198 -8.86 -18.65 -6.43
C ASN A 198 -9.24 -17.27 -6.96
N VAL A 199 -8.37 -16.68 -7.79
CA VAL A 199 -8.47 -15.31 -8.31
C VAL A 199 -8.66 -15.28 -9.82
N ARG A 200 -9.23 -14.20 -10.36
CA ARG A 200 -9.44 -14.04 -11.82
C ARG A 200 -8.14 -13.99 -12.60
N PHE A 201 -7.11 -13.40 -12.02
CA PHE A 201 -5.78 -13.32 -12.61
C PHE A 201 -4.74 -13.40 -11.48
N SER A 202 -3.73 -14.22 -11.69
CA SER A 202 -2.68 -14.47 -10.67
C SER A 202 -1.44 -13.62 -10.85
N ARG A 203 -1.37 -12.81 -11.91
CA ARG A 203 -0.23 -11.93 -12.19
C ARG A 203 -0.73 -10.63 -12.77
N ALA A 204 -0.06 -9.53 -12.35
CA ALA A 204 -0.30 -8.20 -12.88
C ALA A 204 1.04 -7.49 -13.10
N LEU A 205 1.15 -6.73 -14.20
CA LEU A 205 2.29 -5.87 -14.49
C LEU A 205 1.76 -4.52 -14.92
N THR A 206 2.20 -3.45 -14.25
CA THR A 206 1.96 -2.08 -14.66
C THR A 206 3.28 -1.37 -14.90
N LEU A 207 3.34 -0.58 -15.95
CA LEU A 207 4.51 0.20 -16.36
C LEU A 207 4.06 1.59 -16.78
N GLY A 208 4.89 2.58 -16.51
CA GLY A 208 4.61 3.94 -16.94
C GLY A 208 5.75 4.89 -16.62
N GLY A 209 5.49 6.16 -16.83
CA GLY A 209 6.43 7.22 -16.54
C GLY A 209 5.76 8.58 -16.50
N GLU A 210 6.43 9.50 -15.85
CA GLU A 210 6.08 10.92 -15.77
C GLU A 210 7.16 11.74 -16.46
N LEU A 211 6.72 12.59 -17.38
CA LEU A 211 7.55 13.63 -17.97
C LEU A 211 7.18 14.97 -17.33
N ASP A 212 8.11 15.52 -16.54
CA ASP A 212 7.96 16.87 -15.98
C ASP A 212 8.14 17.91 -17.09
N GLY A 213 7.06 18.61 -17.41
CA GLY A 213 7.02 19.62 -18.45
C GLY A 213 7.41 21.03 -17.98
N SER A 214 7.84 21.21 -16.74
CA SER A 214 8.34 22.47 -16.22
C SER A 214 9.76 22.73 -16.77
N ALA A 215 9.84 23.35 -17.93
CA ALA A 215 11.05 23.94 -18.46
C ALA A 215 11.14 25.41 -18.05
#